data_09989d863fb41724571a72b714f6a164
#
_entry.id   09989d863fb41724571a72b714f6a164
#
_cell.length_a   1.000
_cell.length_b   1.000
_cell.length_c   1.000
_cell.angle_alpha   90.00
_cell.angle_beta   90.00
_cell.angle_gamma   90.00
#
_symmetry.space_group_name_H-M   'P 1'
#
loop_
_entity.id
_entity.type
_entity.pdbx_description
1 polymer ?
#
loop_
_entity_poly.entity_id
_entity_poly.type
_entity_poly.pdbx_seq_one_letter_code
_entity_poly.pdbx_strand_id
1 'polypeptide(L)'
;MPFWRAQKRCPSGALQRLVRGSGALTLWLSLAVLASTAVQAADVPEVRLYRYIDSRGVTVIDRLGVPAEYVAKGYEVLNARGRVVQVIPPAPTAEQIRQAEAAKVQAEANAKLLSLYGSVEEVDRVKTRKLAELDTLIDVAQGNIQGLANQQRSLQGQAADQERAGRPVPQAIVEQLDDLRSQQQKLQADIAGYQAARTRAEADFAADRVRVQQLTR
;
A
#
# COMPACT_ATOMS: atom_id res chain seq x y z
N MET A 1 2.70 26.63 16.90
CA MET A 1 1.75 27.76 16.87
C MET A 1 1.01 27.71 15.57
N PRO A 2 -0.31 27.98 15.51
CA PRO A 2 -1.38 27.10 16.01
C PRO A 2 -2.47 26.78 14.96
N PHE A 3 -3.34 25.78 15.31
CA PHE A 3 -4.79 25.76 15.04
C PHE A 3 -5.37 26.01 13.64
N TRP A 4 -6.00 24.97 13.09
CA TRP A 4 -7.35 25.10 12.54
C TRP A 4 -8.17 23.82 12.75
N ARG A 5 -9.04 23.88 13.77
CA ARG A 5 -10.20 23.02 13.94
C ARG A 5 -11.30 23.56 13.02
N ALA A 6 -11.83 22.73 12.15
CA ALA A 6 -13.10 23.00 11.48
C ALA A 6 -14.10 21.88 11.77
N GLN A 7 -14.88 22.11 12.76
CA GLN A 7 -16.08 21.41 13.18
C GLN A 7 -17.20 21.74 12.16
N LYS A 8 -17.71 20.76 11.43
CA LYS A 8 -18.95 20.93 10.65
C LYS A 8 -20.09 20.21 11.34
N ARG A 9 -21.02 21.01 11.84
CA ARG A 9 -22.31 20.67 12.42
C ARG A 9 -23.24 20.11 11.36
N CYS A 10 -23.99 19.07 11.73
CA CYS A 10 -25.21 18.64 11.03
C CYS A 10 -26.37 19.60 11.39
N PRO A 11 -27.25 19.92 10.48
CA PRO A 11 -28.57 20.41 10.83
C PRO A 11 -29.63 19.32 10.74
N SER A 12 -30.25 19.04 11.87
CA SER A 12 -31.55 18.39 11.98
C SER A 12 -32.61 19.32 11.44
N GLY A 13 -33.41 18.85 10.50
CA GLY A 13 -34.59 19.51 9.99
C GLY A 13 -35.82 18.62 10.14
N ALA A 14 -36.56 18.85 11.19
CA ALA A 14 -37.88 18.29 11.41
C ALA A 14 -38.87 18.92 10.44
N LEU A 15 -39.73 18.11 9.84
CA LEU A 15 -41.01 18.57 9.28
C LEU A 15 -42.11 17.57 9.64
N GLN A 16 -42.78 17.88 10.73
CA GLN A 16 -44.13 17.44 11.05
C GLN A 16 -45.08 17.97 9.97
N ARG A 17 -45.89 17.11 9.40
CA ARG A 17 -47.19 17.48 8.84
C ARG A 17 -48.31 16.65 9.44
N LEU A 18 -49.07 17.30 10.31
CA LEU A 18 -50.40 16.94 10.72
C LEU A 18 -51.34 16.90 9.49
N VAL A 19 -52.12 15.83 9.35
CA VAL A 19 -53.42 15.91 8.68
C VAL A 19 -54.43 15.24 9.59
N ARG A 20 -55.30 16.07 10.15
CA ARG A 20 -56.55 15.72 10.78
C ARG A 20 -57.55 15.31 9.69
N GLY A 21 -58.25 14.23 9.91
CA GLY A 21 -59.44 13.84 9.14
C GLY A 21 -60.32 12.94 9.95
N SER A 22 -61.38 13.54 10.50
CA SER A 22 -62.48 12.87 11.23
C SER A 22 -63.34 12.04 10.34
N GLY A 23 -63.97 10.98 10.88
CA GLY A 23 -65.08 10.30 10.27
C GLY A 23 -65.25 8.89 10.80
N ALA A 24 -65.92 8.72 11.89
CA ALA A 24 -67.18 8.08 12.19
C ALA A 24 -67.37 6.59 11.77
N LEU A 25 -67.58 5.80 12.81
CA LEU A 25 -68.58 4.73 13.02
C LEU A 25 -68.79 3.66 11.94
N THR A 26 -68.57 2.42 12.32
CA THR A 26 -69.52 1.29 12.50
C THR A 26 -68.68 0.02 12.73
N LEU A 27 -68.71 -0.57 13.84
CA LEU A 27 -69.49 -1.65 14.42
C LEU A 27 -69.64 -2.94 13.54
N TRP A 28 -69.36 -4.07 14.20
CA TRP A 28 -69.67 -5.48 13.90
C TRP A 28 -68.47 -6.27 13.34
N LEU A 29 -67.99 -7.13 14.08
CA LEU A 29 -68.34 -8.43 14.68
C LEU A 29 -67.47 -9.57 14.16
N SER A 30 -67.06 -10.39 15.07
CA SER A 30 -66.68 -11.81 14.99
C SER A 30 -65.26 -12.10 14.43
N LEU A 31 -64.35 -12.41 15.37
CA LEU A 31 -64.12 -13.74 15.94
C LEU A 31 -63.71 -14.76 14.87
N ALA A 32 -62.40 -14.84 14.67
CA ALA A 32 -61.71 -16.11 14.41
C ALA A 32 -60.27 -15.96 14.84
N VAL A 33 -59.98 -16.16 16.11
CA VAL A 33 -58.65 -16.48 16.61
C VAL A 33 -58.35 -17.90 16.15
N LEU A 34 -57.85 -18.01 14.91
CA LEU A 34 -57.11 -19.17 14.49
C LEU A 34 -55.70 -19.03 15.14
N ALA A 35 -55.57 -19.60 16.35
CA ALA A 35 -54.29 -19.89 16.94
C ALA A 35 -53.55 -20.85 16.01
N SER A 36 -52.79 -20.25 15.06
CA SER A 36 -51.74 -20.97 14.36
C SER A 36 -50.69 -21.31 15.39
N THR A 37 -50.81 -22.49 16.01
CA THR A 37 -49.72 -23.12 16.71
C THR A 37 -48.66 -23.39 15.63
N ALA A 38 -47.69 -22.46 15.55
CA ALA A 38 -46.43 -22.72 14.91
C ALA A 38 -45.82 -23.89 15.70
N VAL A 39 -45.95 -25.07 15.08
CA VAL A 39 -45.18 -26.25 15.49
C VAL A 39 -43.74 -25.84 15.24
N GLN A 40 -43.07 -25.35 16.29
CA GLN A 40 -41.63 -25.30 16.31
C GLN A 40 -41.19 -26.75 16.14
N ALA A 41 -40.76 -27.08 14.92
CA ALA A 41 -40.01 -28.28 14.68
C ALA A 41 -38.83 -28.25 15.65
N ALA A 42 -38.94 -29.08 16.70
CA ALA A 42 -37.85 -29.30 17.61
C ALA A 42 -36.66 -29.71 16.76
N ASP A 43 -35.60 -28.94 16.79
CA ASP A 43 -34.36 -29.22 16.13
C ASP A 43 -33.82 -30.53 16.74
N VAL A 44 -34.18 -31.64 16.07
CA VAL A 44 -33.72 -32.95 16.49
C VAL A 44 -32.21 -32.92 16.33
N PRO A 45 -31.44 -33.14 17.40
CA PRO A 45 -30.00 -33.07 17.33
C PRO A 45 -29.51 -34.03 16.25
N GLU A 46 -29.09 -33.47 15.11
CA GLU A 46 -28.63 -34.24 13.98
C GLU A 46 -27.38 -35.02 14.42
N VAL A 47 -27.49 -36.35 14.49
CA VAL A 47 -26.37 -37.20 14.86
C VAL A 47 -25.28 -37.02 13.83
N ARG A 48 -24.17 -36.37 14.23
CA ARG A 48 -22.99 -36.18 13.40
C ARG A 48 -21.94 -37.22 13.80
N LEU A 49 -21.34 -37.81 12.79
CA LEU A 49 -20.19 -38.71 12.92
C LEU A 49 -18.98 -38.04 12.29
N TYR A 50 -17.81 -38.24 12.86
CA TYR A 50 -16.56 -37.65 12.43
C TYR A 50 -15.64 -38.76 11.92
N ARG A 51 -15.24 -38.69 10.65
CA ARG A 51 -14.30 -39.64 10.03
C ARG A 51 -12.94 -38.99 9.87
N TYR A 52 -11.93 -39.57 10.52
CA TYR A 52 -10.55 -39.07 10.46
C TYR A 52 -9.57 -40.25 10.36
N ILE A 53 -8.29 -39.94 10.07
CA ILE A 53 -7.22 -40.93 10.00
C ILE A 53 -6.34 -40.78 11.24
N ASP A 54 -6.16 -41.88 12.00
CA ASP A 54 -5.33 -41.89 13.19
C ASP A 54 -3.82 -41.86 12.89
N SER A 55 -2.97 -41.95 13.91
CA SER A 55 -1.52 -41.97 13.75
C SER A 55 -0.98 -43.25 13.07
N ARG A 56 -1.75 -44.32 13.01
CA ARG A 56 -1.42 -45.58 12.36
C ARG A 56 -1.92 -45.68 10.91
N GLY A 57 -2.56 -44.59 10.39
CA GLY A 57 -3.16 -44.56 9.06
C GLY A 57 -4.51 -45.27 8.98
N VAL A 58 -5.16 -45.58 10.11
CA VAL A 58 -6.46 -46.26 10.15
C VAL A 58 -7.58 -45.22 10.14
N THR A 59 -8.61 -45.46 9.32
CA THR A 59 -9.82 -44.62 9.32
C THR A 59 -10.68 -44.92 10.53
N VAL A 60 -10.92 -43.91 11.36
CA VAL A 60 -11.73 -43.97 12.57
C VAL A 60 -13.02 -43.16 12.34
N ILE A 61 -14.15 -43.68 12.82
CA ILE A 61 -15.43 -42.97 12.87
C ILE A 61 -15.84 -42.82 14.33
N ASP A 62 -16.00 -41.58 14.78
CA ASP A 62 -16.33 -41.25 16.17
C ASP A 62 -17.58 -40.34 16.22
N ARG A 63 -18.35 -40.45 17.30
CA ARG A 63 -19.51 -39.60 17.57
C ARG A 63 -19.18 -38.40 18.50
N LEU A 64 -18.10 -38.50 19.24
CA LEU A 64 -17.70 -37.50 20.26
C LEU A 64 -16.88 -36.36 19.64
N GLY A 65 -16.41 -36.53 18.40
CA GLY A 65 -15.59 -35.52 17.70
C GLY A 65 -14.26 -36.07 17.22
N VAL A 66 -13.38 -35.19 16.76
CA VAL A 66 -12.01 -35.51 16.33
C VAL A 66 -11.05 -35.11 17.46
N PRO A 67 -10.19 -36.01 17.94
CA PRO A 67 -9.15 -35.67 18.90
C PRO A 67 -8.26 -34.52 18.38
N ALA A 68 -7.86 -33.59 19.26
CA ALA A 68 -7.12 -32.38 18.87
C ALA A 68 -5.87 -32.64 18.01
N GLU A 69 -5.21 -33.78 18.26
CA GLU A 69 -4.02 -34.21 17.52
C GLU A 69 -4.27 -34.58 16.04
N TYR A 70 -5.54 -34.89 15.68
CA TYR A 70 -5.91 -35.25 14.31
C TYR A 70 -6.66 -34.16 13.58
N VAL A 71 -7.15 -33.12 14.25
CA VAL A 71 -7.87 -31.97 13.63
C VAL A 71 -7.04 -31.35 12.52
N ALA A 72 -5.73 -31.19 12.77
CA ALA A 72 -4.82 -30.57 11.79
C ALA A 72 -4.59 -31.43 10.53
N LYS A 73 -4.91 -32.72 10.56
CA LYS A 73 -4.80 -33.62 9.40
C LYS A 73 -6.01 -33.56 8.48
N GLY A 74 -7.07 -32.85 8.90
CA GLY A 74 -8.34 -32.83 8.21
C GLY A 74 -9.23 -34.03 8.56
N TYR A 75 -10.54 -33.85 8.40
CA TYR A 75 -11.55 -34.88 8.71
C TYR A 75 -12.84 -34.61 7.95
N GLU A 76 -13.71 -35.59 7.96
CA GLU A 76 -15.04 -35.50 7.35
C GLU A 76 -16.12 -35.59 8.39
N VAL A 77 -17.16 -34.79 8.23
CA VAL A 77 -18.39 -34.88 9.02
C VAL A 77 -19.42 -35.66 8.22
N LEU A 78 -19.97 -36.69 8.84
CA LEU A 78 -20.97 -37.57 8.25
C LEU A 78 -22.30 -37.39 8.99
N ASN A 79 -23.41 -37.58 8.29
CA ASN A 79 -24.71 -37.67 8.93
C ASN A 79 -24.95 -39.08 9.53
N ALA A 80 -26.08 -39.26 10.19
CA ALA A 80 -26.48 -40.55 10.78
C ALA A 80 -26.53 -41.73 9.80
N ARG A 81 -26.61 -41.45 8.49
CA ARG A 81 -26.63 -42.42 7.41
C ARG A 81 -25.24 -42.71 6.82
N GLY A 82 -24.19 -42.14 7.37
CA GLY A 82 -22.82 -42.30 6.89
C GLY A 82 -22.48 -41.50 5.63
N ARG A 83 -23.35 -40.55 5.19
CA ARG A 83 -23.04 -39.67 4.06
C ARG A 83 -22.24 -38.49 4.51
N VAL A 84 -21.21 -38.11 3.76
CA VAL A 84 -20.40 -36.91 3.96
C VAL A 84 -21.26 -35.65 3.81
N VAL A 85 -21.37 -34.85 4.85
CA VAL A 85 -22.07 -33.56 4.85
C VAL A 85 -21.09 -32.38 4.83
N GLN A 86 -19.87 -32.58 5.34
CA GLN A 86 -18.83 -31.55 5.34
C GLN A 86 -17.46 -32.22 5.27
N VAL A 87 -16.53 -31.60 4.56
CA VAL A 87 -15.11 -31.99 4.54
C VAL A 87 -14.31 -30.84 5.12
N ILE A 88 -13.52 -31.11 6.16
CA ILE A 88 -12.57 -30.19 6.75
C ILE A 88 -11.20 -30.55 6.20
N PRO A 89 -10.59 -29.72 5.34
CA PRO A 89 -9.31 -30.01 4.77
C PRO A 89 -8.19 -29.96 5.84
N PRO A 90 -7.03 -30.60 5.59
CA PRO A 90 -5.90 -30.48 6.48
C PRO A 90 -5.44 -29.03 6.62
N ALA A 91 -4.92 -28.69 7.79
CA ALA A 91 -4.33 -27.38 8.04
C ALA A 91 -3.18 -27.16 7.06
N PRO A 92 -3.03 -25.94 6.52
CA PRO A 92 -1.96 -25.64 5.60
C PRO A 92 -0.58 -25.82 6.27
N THR A 93 0.36 -26.38 5.56
CA THR A 93 1.73 -26.55 6.04
C THR A 93 2.42 -25.18 6.18
N ALA A 94 3.49 -25.12 6.99
CA ALA A 94 4.28 -23.90 7.13
C ALA A 94 4.81 -23.39 5.77
N GLU A 95 5.10 -24.30 4.84
CA GLU A 95 5.50 -23.96 3.47
C GLU A 95 4.36 -23.32 2.68
N GLN A 96 3.16 -23.89 2.74
CA GLN A 96 1.97 -23.34 2.09
C GLN A 96 1.59 -21.97 2.66
N ILE A 97 1.73 -21.77 3.98
CA ILE A 97 1.51 -20.46 4.61
C ILE A 97 2.51 -19.45 4.05
N ARG A 98 3.81 -19.76 4.04
CA ARG A 98 4.83 -18.86 3.48
C ARG A 98 4.57 -18.51 2.01
N GLN A 99 4.20 -19.51 1.20
CA GLN A 99 3.86 -19.30 -0.21
C GLN A 99 2.64 -18.42 -0.38
N ALA A 100 1.59 -18.62 0.44
CA ALA A 100 0.38 -17.79 0.42
C ALA A 100 0.67 -16.35 0.83
N GLU A 101 1.50 -16.15 1.86
CA GLU A 101 1.93 -14.82 2.29
C GLU A 101 2.77 -14.12 1.22
N ALA A 102 3.74 -14.81 0.61
CA ALA A 102 4.53 -14.27 -0.49
C ALA A 102 3.66 -13.92 -1.70
N ALA A 103 2.70 -14.76 -2.05
CA ALA A 103 1.75 -14.48 -3.13
C ALA A 103 0.86 -13.26 -2.82
N LYS A 104 0.43 -13.11 -1.57
CA LYS A 104 -0.34 -11.95 -1.12
C LYS A 104 0.47 -10.65 -1.24
N VAL A 105 1.70 -10.63 -0.72
CA VAL A 105 2.60 -9.48 -0.82
C VAL A 105 2.83 -9.10 -2.29
N GLN A 106 3.06 -10.11 -3.15
CA GLN A 106 3.23 -9.87 -4.58
C GLN A 106 1.96 -9.32 -5.26
N ALA A 107 0.78 -9.82 -4.87
CA ALA A 107 -0.49 -9.31 -5.39
C ALA A 107 -0.75 -7.86 -4.97
N GLU A 108 -0.46 -7.52 -3.72
CA GLU A 108 -0.57 -6.15 -3.21
C GLU A 108 0.40 -5.19 -3.93
N ALA A 109 1.66 -5.61 -4.14
CA ALA A 109 2.63 -4.85 -4.91
C ALA A 109 2.18 -4.63 -6.37
N ASN A 110 1.62 -5.66 -7.01
CA ASN A 110 1.08 -5.55 -8.36
C ASN A 110 -0.13 -4.60 -8.43
N ALA A 111 -1.05 -4.70 -7.45
CA ALA A 111 -2.21 -3.82 -7.38
C ALA A 111 -1.80 -2.36 -7.19
N LYS A 112 -0.79 -2.12 -6.34
CA LYS A 112 -0.21 -0.79 -6.15
C LYS A 112 0.43 -0.27 -7.44
N LEU A 113 1.20 -1.09 -8.13
CA LEU A 113 1.84 -0.72 -9.39
C LEU A 113 0.80 -0.33 -10.46
N LEU A 114 -0.26 -1.14 -10.61
CA LEU A 114 -1.35 -0.85 -11.53
C LEU A 114 -2.17 0.40 -11.14
N SER A 115 -2.23 0.73 -9.85
CA SER A 115 -2.87 1.97 -9.40
C SER A 115 -2.04 3.21 -9.72
N LEU A 116 -0.71 3.07 -9.85
CA LEU A 116 0.20 4.14 -10.23
C LEU A 116 0.29 4.31 -11.75
N TYR A 117 0.23 3.20 -12.48
CA TYR A 117 0.43 3.17 -13.94
C TYR A 117 -0.66 2.31 -14.59
N GLY A 118 -1.60 2.97 -15.24
CA GLY A 118 -2.69 2.29 -15.96
C GLY A 118 -2.23 1.60 -17.25
N SER A 119 -1.05 1.96 -17.79
CA SER A 119 -0.49 1.39 -19.02
C SER A 119 1.03 1.54 -19.08
N VAL A 120 1.65 0.83 -20.03
CA VAL A 120 3.10 0.91 -20.30
C VAL A 120 3.49 2.32 -20.76
N GLU A 121 2.65 2.95 -21.59
CA GLU A 121 2.86 4.30 -22.09
C GLU A 121 2.85 5.34 -20.95
N GLU A 122 2.11 5.08 -19.89
CA GLU A 122 2.10 5.94 -18.72
C GLU A 122 3.39 5.83 -17.91
N VAL A 123 3.93 4.61 -17.75
CA VAL A 123 5.27 4.40 -17.18
C VAL A 123 6.32 5.19 -17.97
N ASP A 124 6.30 5.10 -19.31
CA ASP A 124 7.26 5.77 -20.17
C ASP A 124 7.13 7.31 -20.06
N ARG A 125 5.91 7.86 -19.95
CA ARG A 125 5.68 9.30 -19.74
C ARG A 125 6.20 9.79 -18.39
N VAL A 126 5.94 9.03 -17.31
CA VAL A 126 6.41 9.38 -15.97
C VAL A 126 7.93 9.28 -15.89
N LYS A 127 8.53 8.24 -16.48
CA LYS A 127 9.98 8.09 -16.62
C LYS A 127 10.58 9.31 -17.30
N THR A 128 10.10 9.68 -18.50
CA THR A 128 10.64 10.81 -19.26
C THR A 128 10.61 12.09 -18.45
N ARG A 129 9.50 12.39 -17.76
CA ARG A 129 9.37 13.56 -16.90
C ARG A 129 10.35 13.53 -15.74
N LYS A 130 10.52 12.36 -15.08
CA LYS A 130 11.42 12.22 -13.93
C LYS A 130 12.89 12.37 -14.33
N LEU A 131 13.28 11.80 -15.48
CA LEU A 131 14.63 11.96 -15.99
C LEU A 131 14.92 13.41 -16.40
N ALA A 132 13.98 14.10 -17.06
CA ALA A 132 14.11 15.50 -17.40
C ALA A 132 14.24 16.41 -16.17
N GLU A 133 13.52 16.10 -15.08
CA GLU A 133 13.68 16.80 -13.80
C GLU A 133 15.12 16.67 -13.27
N LEU A 134 15.65 15.44 -13.26
CA LEU A 134 17.03 15.18 -12.78
C LEU A 134 18.07 15.81 -13.70
N ASP A 135 17.88 15.76 -15.01
CA ASP A 135 18.76 16.42 -15.98
C ASP A 135 18.77 17.93 -15.74
N THR A 136 17.61 18.55 -15.48
CA THR A 136 17.52 19.99 -15.14
C THR A 136 18.30 20.33 -13.88
N LEU A 137 18.24 19.48 -12.82
CA LEU A 137 19.02 19.70 -11.60
C LEU A 137 20.52 19.61 -11.85
N ILE A 138 20.95 18.68 -12.70
CA ILE A 138 22.36 18.55 -13.13
C ILE A 138 22.79 19.80 -13.88
N ASP A 139 22.01 20.27 -14.85
CA ASP A 139 22.32 21.45 -15.65
C ASP A 139 22.42 22.72 -14.79
N VAL A 140 21.50 22.91 -13.86
CA VAL A 140 21.55 24.03 -12.91
C VAL A 140 22.80 23.97 -12.03
N ALA A 141 23.14 22.80 -11.51
CA ALA A 141 24.34 22.64 -10.68
C ALA A 141 25.62 22.89 -11.50
N GLN A 142 25.68 22.44 -12.74
CA GLN A 142 26.79 22.71 -13.66
C GLN A 142 26.90 24.20 -13.99
N GLY A 143 25.78 24.87 -14.24
CA GLY A 143 25.76 26.33 -14.46
C GLY A 143 26.29 27.10 -13.24
N ASN A 144 25.90 26.66 -12.04
CA ASN A 144 26.42 27.26 -10.81
C ASN A 144 27.95 27.07 -10.66
N ILE A 145 28.47 25.88 -10.96
CA ILE A 145 29.91 25.62 -10.98
C ILE A 145 30.63 26.55 -11.92
N GLN A 146 30.10 26.79 -13.13
CA GLN A 146 30.66 27.72 -14.08
C GLN A 146 30.68 29.16 -13.54
N GLY A 147 29.60 29.57 -12.85
CA GLY A 147 29.54 30.87 -12.17
C GLY A 147 30.60 31.00 -11.10
N LEU A 148 30.76 30.01 -10.22
CA LEU A 148 31.79 29.98 -9.18
C LEU A 148 33.22 29.98 -9.78
N ALA A 149 33.44 29.24 -10.87
CA ALA A 149 34.72 29.22 -11.57
C ALA A 149 35.10 30.60 -12.14
N ASN A 150 34.09 31.34 -12.63
CA ASN A 150 34.33 32.74 -13.09
C ASN A 150 34.68 33.65 -11.94
N GLN A 151 34.01 33.58 -10.79
CA GLN A 151 34.34 34.32 -9.58
C GLN A 151 35.74 33.98 -9.07
N GLN A 152 36.09 32.69 -9.04
CA GLN A 152 37.40 32.21 -8.65
C GLN A 152 38.53 32.82 -9.52
N ARG A 153 38.33 32.81 -10.85
CA ARG A 153 39.28 33.42 -11.79
C ARG A 153 39.46 34.91 -11.53
N SER A 154 38.38 35.64 -11.25
CA SER A 154 38.45 37.07 -10.91
C SER A 154 39.25 37.32 -9.63
N LEU A 155 39.01 36.55 -8.55
CA LEU A 155 39.76 36.69 -7.30
C LEU A 155 41.23 36.29 -7.45
N GLN A 156 41.52 35.25 -8.22
CA GLN A 156 42.90 34.87 -8.55
C GLN A 156 43.62 35.97 -9.32
N GLY A 157 42.93 36.65 -10.23
CA GLY A 157 43.46 37.83 -10.91
C GLY A 157 43.83 38.96 -9.94
N GLN A 158 42.92 39.27 -8.98
CA GLN A 158 43.18 40.27 -7.96
C GLN A 158 44.36 39.87 -7.03
N ALA A 159 44.47 38.62 -6.65
CA ALA A 159 45.56 38.09 -5.87
C ALA A 159 46.91 38.28 -6.61
N ALA A 160 46.94 37.88 -7.89
CA ALA A 160 48.13 38.04 -8.75
C ALA A 160 48.55 39.52 -8.95
N ASP A 161 47.58 40.46 -8.99
CA ASP A 161 47.88 41.89 -9.08
C ASP A 161 48.53 42.41 -7.78
N GLN A 162 48.11 41.94 -6.61
CA GLN A 162 48.77 42.29 -5.33
C GLN A 162 50.22 41.77 -5.30
N GLU A 163 50.41 40.50 -5.67
CA GLU A 163 51.75 39.89 -5.72
C GLU A 163 52.68 40.61 -6.70
N ARG A 164 52.19 40.95 -7.89
CA ARG A 164 52.98 41.74 -8.87
C ARG A 164 53.36 43.13 -8.36
N ALA A 165 52.51 43.70 -7.50
CA ALA A 165 52.80 44.98 -6.85
C ALA A 165 53.71 44.87 -5.60
N GLY A 166 54.24 43.68 -5.28
CA GLY A 166 55.06 43.42 -4.11
C GLY A 166 54.29 43.48 -2.79
N ARG A 167 52.97 43.37 -2.82
CA ARG A 167 52.08 43.41 -1.66
C ARG A 167 51.60 42.02 -1.28
N PRO A 168 51.42 41.70 0.01
CA PRO A 168 50.81 40.42 0.40
C PRO A 168 49.36 40.36 -0.06
N VAL A 169 48.91 39.16 -0.45
CA VAL A 169 47.50 38.90 -0.79
C VAL A 169 46.65 39.13 0.46
N PRO A 170 45.61 39.96 0.39
CA PRO A 170 44.69 40.16 1.52
C PRO A 170 44.06 38.84 1.96
N GLN A 171 43.99 38.59 3.27
CA GLN A 171 43.42 37.36 3.86
C GLN A 171 41.98 37.11 3.40
N ALA A 172 41.18 38.18 3.22
CA ALA A 172 39.82 38.09 2.70
C ALA A 172 39.74 37.44 1.31
N ILE A 173 40.73 37.65 0.43
CA ILE A 173 40.78 37.01 -0.89
C ILE A 173 41.05 35.50 -0.74
N VAL A 174 41.93 35.12 0.17
CA VAL A 174 42.26 33.72 0.44
C VAL A 174 41.02 32.99 0.97
N GLU A 175 40.34 33.57 1.97
CA GLU A 175 39.11 33.01 2.56
C GLU A 175 38.00 32.87 1.50
N GLN A 176 37.78 33.87 0.65
CA GLN A 176 36.80 33.79 -0.43
C GLN A 176 37.16 32.71 -1.45
N LEU A 177 38.42 32.51 -1.79
CA LEU A 177 38.83 31.41 -2.68
C LEU A 177 38.57 30.04 -2.08
N ASP A 178 38.80 29.89 -0.78
CA ASP A 178 38.51 28.61 -0.08
C ASP A 178 37.02 28.35 0.05
N ASP A 179 36.20 29.37 0.29
CA ASP A 179 34.74 29.27 0.27
C ASP A 179 34.22 28.85 -1.12
N LEU A 180 34.72 29.44 -2.21
CA LEU A 180 34.36 29.09 -3.55
C LEU A 180 34.73 27.63 -3.90
N ARG A 181 35.91 27.17 -3.47
CA ARG A 181 36.29 25.75 -3.63
C ARG A 181 35.38 24.80 -2.89
N SER A 182 35.01 25.14 -1.66
CA SER A 182 34.09 24.35 -0.85
C SER A 182 32.71 24.26 -1.52
N GLN A 183 32.19 25.37 -2.04
CA GLN A 183 30.91 25.40 -2.78
C GLN A 183 31.00 24.58 -4.07
N GLN A 184 32.08 24.64 -4.84
CA GLN A 184 32.29 23.81 -6.04
C GLN A 184 32.30 22.33 -5.71
N GLN A 185 33.01 21.91 -4.64
CA GLN A 185 33.06 20.53 -4.19
C GLN A 185 31.66 20.00 -3.82
N LYS A 186 30.86 20.81 -3.11
CA LYS A 186 29.50 20.47 -2.75
C LYS A 186 28.63 20.27 -3.99
N LEU A 187 28.68 21.20 -4.94
CA LEU A 187 27.90 21.06 -6.19
C LEU A 187 28.34 19.84 -7.04
N GLN A 188 29.63 19.50 -7.05
CA GLN A 188 30.13 18.29 -7.69
C GLN A 188 29.56 17.02 -7.04
N ALA A 189 29.49 17.00 -5.69
CA ALA A 189 28.87 15.89 -4.96
C ALA A 189 27.35 15.79 -5.25
N ASP A 190 26.67 16.94 -5.33
CA ASP A 190 25.25 16.99 -5.68
C ASP A 190 25.01 16.44 -7.10
N ILE A 191 25.83 16.82 -8.10
CA ILE A 191 25.78 16.30 -9.46
C ILE A 191 25.97 14.79 -9.47
N ALA A 192 26.96 14.27 -8.75
CA ALA A 192 27.17 12.83 -8.65
C ALA A 192 25.95 12.11 -8.03
N GLY A 193 25.33 12.73 -7.02
CA GLY A 193 24.08 12.24 -6.41
C GLY A 193 22.93 12.21 -7.40
N TYR A 194 22.72 13.27 -8.18
CA TYR A 194 21.67 13.33 -9.21
C TYR A 194 21.89 12.33 -10.34
N GLN A 195 23.14 12.14 -10.79
CA GLN A 195 23.49 11.12 -11.78
C GLN A 195 23.20 9.70 -11.28
N ALA A 196 23.56 9.41 -10.03
CA ALA A 196 23.24 8.13 -9.40
C ALA A 196 21.71 7.92 -9.27
N ALA A 197 20.97 8.96 -8.88
CA ALA A 197 19.51 8.93 -8.82
C ALA A 197 18.89 8.71 -10.20
N ARG A 198 19.42 9.33 -11.24
CA ARG A 198 18.99 9.16 -12.65
C ARG A 198 19.16 7.72 -13.10
N THR A 199 20.35 7.14 -12.89
CA THR A 199 20.63 5.73 -13.25
C THR A 199 19.70 4.77 -12.50
N ARG A 200 19.46 5.02 -11.20
CA ARG A 200 18.52 4.22 -10.42
C ARG A 200 17.10 4.35 -10.96
N ALA A 201 16.63 5.56 -11.21
CA ALA A 201 15.30 5.79 -11.78
C ALA A 201 15.13 5.07 -13.13
N GLU A 202 16.14 5.10 -14.01
CA GLU A 202 16.09 4.36 -15.28
C GLU A 202 15.90 2.86 -15.08
N ALA A 203 16.60 2.26 -14.12
CA ALA A 203 16.49 0.83 -13.80
C ALA A 203 15.12 0.49 -13.18
N ASP A 204 14.64 1.32 -12.24
CA ASP A 204 13.37 1.12 -11.57
C ASP A 204 12.20 1.20 -12.57
N PHE A 205 12.17 2.23 -13.42
CA PHE A 205 11.15 2.35 -14.47
C PHE A 205 11.23 1.25 -15.54
N ALA A 206 12.42 0.74 -15.83
CA ALA A 206 12.57 -0.40 -16.74
C ALA A 206 11.94 -1.67 -16.14
N ALA A 207 12.13 -1.92 -14.85
CA ALA A 207 11.52 -3.04 -14.13
C ALA A 207 9.98 -2.87 -14.05
N ASP A 208 9.51 -1.68 -13.69
CA ASP A 208 8.08 -1.36 -13.62
C ASP A 208 7.39 -1.55 -14.97
N ARG A 209 8.03 -1.09 -16.06
CA ARG A 209 7.53 -1.24 -17.43
C ARG A 209 7.30 -2.70 -17.80
N VAL A 210 8.29 -3.57 -17.54
CA VAL A 210 8.17 -5.01 -17.78
C VAL A 210 7.05 -5.60 -16.96
N ARG A 211 6.93 -5.21 -15.68
CA ARG A 211 5.91 -5.73 -14.78
C ARG A 211 4.51 -5.30 -15.19
N VAL A 212 4.29 -4.02 -15.51
CA VAL A 212 3.00 -3.51 -16.02
C VAL A 212 2.63 -4.24 -17.30
N GLN A 213 3.56 -4.44 -18.23
CA GLN A 213 3.32 -5.19 -19.47
C GLN A 213 2.87 -6.64 -19.22
N GLN A 214 3.38 -7.29 -18.18
CA GLN A 214 2.96 -8.65 -17.79
C GLN A 214 1.56 -8.68 -17.19
N LEU A 215 1.18 -7.62 -16.46
CA LEU A 215 -0.08 -7.53 -15.73
C LEU A 215 -1.24 -7.05 -16.60
N THR A 216 -0.96 -6.41 -17.76
CA THR A 216 -1.97 -5.82 -18.66
C THR A 216 -2.18 -6.64 -19.94
N ARG A 217 -1.51 -7.78 -20.08
CA ARG A 217 -1.72 -8.78 -21.16
C ARG A 217 -2.88 -9.71 -20.83
#